data_ec8672f13178055ef652d8d5ca2b25f5
#
_entry.id   ec8672f13178055ef652d8d5ca2b25f5
#
_cell.length_a   1.000
_cell.length_b   1.000
_cell.length_c   1.000
_cell.angle_alpha   90.00
_cell.angle_beta   90.00
_cell.angle_gamma   90.00
#
_symmetry.space_group_name_H-M   'P 1'
#
loop_
_entity.id
_entity.type
_entity.pdbx_description
1 polymer ?
#
loop_
_entity_poly.entity_id
_entity_poly.type
_entity_poly.pdbx_seq_one_letter_code
_entity_poly.pdbx_strand_id
1 'polypeptide(L)'
;RSLDATATIENQDLLALLEAARWAPSANNLQPWRLIAGKRDDSNFTALLECLVPFNQSWSKRAAAFIAIAGTPAQADGTAIPTFMYDCGLAAAQLTIEAHHRGYVVHQMAGFDHEKAAVLFDGAVPIVIMAVGKQAPAEQLEGPAYDREVAPRSRKDLSEIVIAGLPN
;
A
#
# COMPACT_ATOMS: atom_id res chain seq x y z
N ARG A 1 1.26 2.99 12.21
CA ARG A 1 0.71 4.37 12.06
C ARG A 1 1.67 5.42 12.58
N SER A 2 2.47 5.07 13.58
CA SER A 2 3.45 6.00 14.12
C SER A 2 4.65 6.11 13.18
N LEU A 3 4.67 7.16 12.38
CA LEU A 3 5.71 7.43 11.39
C LEU A 3 6.52 8.67 11.78
N ASP A 4 7.83 8.59 11.57
CA ASP A 4 8.73 9.73 11.80
C ASP A 4 8.50 10.81 10.72
N ALA A 5 8.01 11.96 11.17
CA ALA A 5 7.72 13.10 10.29
C ALA A 5 8.99 13.76 9.72
N THR A 6 10.17 13.45 10.24
CA THR A 6 11.45 13.98 9.75
C THR A 6 12.15 13.04 8.77
N ALA A 7 11.77 11.75 8.79
CA ALA A 7 12.36 10.77 7.89
C ALA A 7 11.96 11.04 6.43
N THR A 8 12.91 10.82 5.55
CA THR A 8 12.73 10.90 4.09
C THR A 8 12.93 9.53 3.45
N ILE A 9 12.59 9.43 2.18
CA ILE A 9 12.93 8.27 1.35
C ILE A 9 13.80 8.73 0.19
N GLU A 10 14.94 8.07 0.01
CA GLU A 10 15.83 8.35 -1.12
C GLU A 10 15.20 7.87 -2.44
N ASN A 11 15.54 8.55 -3.54
CA ASN A 11 15.01 8.17 -4.85
C ASN A 11 15.35 6.72 -5.22
N GLN A 12 16.57 6.27 -4.87
CA GLN A 12 17.00 4.90 -5.12
C GLN A 12 16.13 3.88 -4.36
N ASP A 13 15.78 4.17 -3.11
CA ASP A 13 14.92 3.31 -2.32
C ASP A 13 13.50 3.29 -2.88
N LEU A 14 12.94 4.46 -3.20
CA LEU A 14 11.60 4.53 -3.80
C LEU A 14 11.54 3.75 -5.12
N LEU A 15 12.55 3.89 -5.99
CA LEU A 15 12.64 3.13 -7.23
C LEU A 15 12.74 1.62 -6.98
N ALA A 16 13.49 1.18 -5.96
CA ALA A 16 13.58 -0.23 -5.62
C ALA A 16 12.25 -0.82 -5.14
N LEU A 17 11.46 -0.04 -4.37
CA LEU A 17 10.12 -0.45 -3.97
C LEU A 17 9.19 -0.64 -5.18
N LEU A 18 9.22 0.31 -6.12
CA LEU A 18 8.43 0.23 -7.35
C LEU A 18 8.89 -0.94 -8.24
N GLU A 19 10.20 -1.17 -8.32
CA GLU A 19 10.77 -2.30 -9.05
C GLU A 19 10.35 -3.65 -8.44
N ALA A 20 10.34 -3.77 -7.12
CA ALA A 20 9.85 -4.97 -6.44
C ALA A 20 8.38 -5.25 -6.79
N ALA A 21 7.52 -4.22 -6.82
CA ALA A 21 6.15 -4.36 -7.27
C ALA A 21 6.05 -4.81 -8.73
N ARG A 22 6.89 -4.25 -9.61
CA ARG A 22 6.94 -4.59 -11.04
C ARG A 22 7.30 -6.05 -11.31
N TRP A 23 8.14 -6.66 -10.44
CA TRP A 23 8.57 -8.06 -10.55
C TRP A 23 7.58 -9.06 -9.94
N ALA A 24 6.43 -8.62 -9.45
CA ALA A 24 5.41 -9.53 -8.97
C ALA A 24 4.92 -10.47 -10.09
N PRO A 25 4.55 -11.71 -9.78
CA PRO A 25 3.90 -12.57 -10.76
C PRO A 25 2.48 -12.06 -11.07
N SER A 26 2.01 -12.34 -12.28
CA SER A 26 0.62 -12.08 -12.69
C SER A 26 0.11 -13.16 -13.64
N ALA A 27 -1.19 -13.36 -13.68
CA ALA A 27 -1.80 -14.31 -14.61
C ALA A 27 -1.42 -13.97 -16.05
N ASN A 28 -0.89 -14.94 -16.79
CA ASN A 28 -0.41 -14.78 -18.16
C ASN A 28 0.59 -13.63 -18.36
N ASN A 29 1.25 -13.20 -17.28
CA ASN A 29 2.15 -12.04 -17.27
C ASN A 29 1.47 -10.73 -17.75
N LEU A 30 0.20 -10.56 -17.46
CA LEU A 30 -0.59 -9.40 -17.92
C LEU A 30 -0.24 -8.10 -17.20
N GLN A 31 0.37 -8.17 -16.02
CA GLN A 31 0.89 -7.01 -15.27
C GLN A 31 -0.13 -5.86 -15.17
N PRO A 32 -1.31 -6.12 -14.58
CA PRO A 32 -2.44 -5.20 -14.62
C PRO A 32 -2.28 -3.97 -13.72
N TRP A 33 -1.27 -3.92 -12.87
CA TRP A 33 -1.04 -2.85 -11.90
C TRP A 33 -0.66 -1.53 -12.57
N ARG A 34 -1.14 -0.46 -11.98
CA ARG A 34 -0.77 0.93 -12.26
C ARG A 34 -0.37 1.57 -10.94
N LEU A 35 0.76 2.25 -10.92
CA LEU A 35 1.38 2.77 -9.71
C LEU A 35 1.46 4.29 -9.78
N ILE A 36 1.07 4.96 -8.69
CA ILE A 36 1.39 6.36 -8.45
C ILE A 36 2.23 6.43 -7.19
N ALA A 37 3.35 7.12 -7.25
CA ALA A 37 4.20 7.38 -6.11
C ALA A 37 4.40 8.88 -5.95
N GLY A 38 4.41 9.35 -4.69
CA GLY A 38 4.72 10.72 -4.32
C GLY A 38 5.52 10.75 -3.03
N LYS A 39 6.64 11.44 -3.02
CA LYS A 39 7.39 11.76 -1.80
C LYS A 39 6.71 12.90 -1.08
N ARG A 40 6.92 13.03 0.22
CA ARG A 40 6.43 14.19 0.98
C ARG A 40 6.82 15.47 0.23
N ASP A 41 5.89 16.42 0.18
CA ASP A 41 5.99 17.70 -0.55
C ASP A 41 5.81 17.62 -2.07
N ASP A 42 5.68 16.41 -2.66
CA ASP A 42 5.30 16.26 -4.07
C ASP A 42 3.79 16.47 -4.27
N SER A 43 3.40 16.89 -5.47
CA SER A 43 1.98 17.00 -5.85
C SER A 43 1.24 15.67 -5.77
N ASN A 44 1.88 14.56 -6.15
CA ASN A 44 1.31 13.22 -6.03
C ASN A 44 1.07 12.82 -4.57
N PHE A 45 1.99 13.17 -3.65
CA PHE A 45 1.78 12.93 -2.22
C PHE A 45 0.52 13.65 -1.73
N THR A 46 0.39 14.92 -2.06
CA THR A 46 -0.77 15.74 -1.67
C THR A 46 -2.06 15.16 -2.25
N ALA A 47 -2.08 14.82 -3.54
CA ALA A 47 -3.25 14.24 -4.19
C ALA A 47 -3.69 12.92 -3.56
N LEU A 48 -2.74 12.02 -3.24
CA LEU A 48 -3.03 10.74 -2.59
C LEU A 48 -3.49 10.93 -1.13
N LEU A 49 -2.87 11.86 -0.39
CA LEU A 49 -3.31 12.20 0.98
C LEU A 49 -4.75 12.69 0.99
N GLU A 50 -5.12 13.56 0.05
CA GLU A 50 -6.48 14.11 -0.07
C GLU A 50 -7.54 13.05 -0.45
N CYS A 51 -7.15 11.93 -1.06
CA CYS A 51 -8.07 10.82 -1.31
C CYS A 51 -8.39 10.03 -0.03
N LEU A 52 -7.52 10.03 0.98
CA LEU A 52 -7.71 9.25 2.20
C LEU A 52 -8.88 9.78 3.04
N VAL A 53 -9.56 8.89 3.76
CA VAL A 53 -10.55 9.30 4.78
C VAL A 53 -9.87 10.07 5.91
N PRO A 54 -10.58 10.99 6.62
CA PRO A 54 -9.98 11.88 7.63
C PRO A 54 -9.15 11.16 8.69
N PHE A 55 -9.61 9.99 9.14
CA PHE A 55 -8.85 9.17 10.10
C PHE A 55 -7.46 8.77 9.55
N ASN A 56 -7.39 8.32 8.30
CA ASN A 56 -6.13 7.95 7.68
C ASN A 56 -5.24 9.16 7.41
N GLN A 57 -5.81 10.28 6.98
CA GLN A 57 -5.07 11.54 6.80
C GLN A 57 -4.38 12.00 8.08
N SER A 58 -5.06 11.88 9.23
CA SER A 58 -4.60 12.44 10.51
C SER A 58 -3.20 11.97 10.92
N TRP A 59 -2.86 10.70 10.66
CA TRP A 59 -1.58 10.10 11.02
C TRP A 59 -0.65 9.90 9.81
N SER A 60 -1.19 9.55 8.63
CA SER A 60 -0.39 9.18 7.45
C SER A 60 0.30 10.37 6.77
N LYS A 61 -0.14 11.62 7.04
CA LYS A 61 0.55 12.83 6.57
C LYS A 61 2.03 12.92 7.01
N ARG A 62 2.44 12.10 7.99
CA ARG A 62 3.83 11.96 8.45
C ARG A 62 4.64 10.99 7.61
N ALA A 63 4.04 10.28 6.65
CA ALA A 63 4.75 9.35 5.77
C ALA A 63 5.86 10.05 4.98
N ALA A 64 6.94 9.34 4.69
CA ALA A 64 7.99 9.82 3.80
C ALA A 64 7.56 9.78 2.33
N ALA A 65 6.70 8.82 1.99
CA ALA A 65 6.07 8.70 0.68
C ALA A 65 4.71 8.01 0.77
N PHE A 66 3.87 8.27 -0.23
CA PHE A 66 2.75 7.40 -0.58
C PHE A 66 3.04 6.65 -1.86
N ILE A 67 2.59 5.40 -1.91
CA ILE A 67 2.52 4.61 -3.14
C ILE A 67 1.10 4.05 -3.23
N ALA A 68 0.43 4.33 -4.33
CA ALA A 68 -0.91 3.81 -4.57
C ALA A 68 -0.88 2.80 -5.72
N ILE A 69 -1.67 1.75 -5.60
CA ILE A 69 -1.83 0.73 -6.63
C ILE A 69 -3.28 0.71 -7.09
N ALA A 70 -3.46 0.81 -8.39
CA ALA A 70 -4.69 0.54 -9.10
C ALA A 70 -4.49 -0.65 -10.05
N GLY A 71 -5.57 -1.28 -10.47
CA GLY A 71 -5.53 -2.39 -11.41
C GLY A 71 -6.39 -2.15 -12.64
N THR A 72 -5.93 -2.61 -13.80
CA THR A 72 -6.69 -2.59 -15.04
C THR A 72 -7.56 -3.85 -15.12
N PRO A 73 -8.89 -3.75 -15.10
CA PRO A 73 -9.78 -4.92 -15.09
C PRO A 73 -9.93 -5.61 -16.45
N ALA A 74 -9.44 -4.99 -17.52
CA ALA A 74 -9.48 -5.52 -18.88
C ALA A 74 -8.25 -5.13 -19.68
N GLN A 75 -7.94 -5.91 -20.70
CA GLN A 75 -6.92 -5.61 -21.71
C GLN A 75 -7.42 -4.53 -22.69
N ALA A 76 -6.53 -4.04 -23.56
CA ALA A 76 -6.87 -3.01 -24.55
C ALA A 76 -7.95 -3.44 -25.56
N ASP A 77 -8.07 -4.75 -25.82
CA ASP A 77 -9.11 -5.34 -26.69
C ASP A 77 -10.44 -5.59 -25.96
N GLY A 78 -10.54 -5.21 -24.68
CA GLY A 78 -11.73 -5.41 -23.85
C GLY A 78 -11.79 -6.77 -23.14
N THR A 79 -10.83 -7.66 -23.37
CA THR A 79 -10.78 -8.97 -22.67
C THR A 79 -10.60 -8.76 -21.17
N ALA A 80 -11.52 -9.30 -20.37
CA ALA A 80 -11.47 -9.17 -18.91
C ALA A 80 -10.22 -9.82 -18.30
N ILE A 81 -9.69 -9.22 -17.24
CA ILE A 81 -8.61 -9.75 -16.39
C ILE A 81 -9.19 -10.08 -15.02
N PRO A 82 -9.81 -11.24 -14.79
CA PRO A 82 -10.48 -11.56 -13.55
C PRO A 82 -9.55 -11.56 -12.32
N THR A 83 -8.26 -11.78 -12.56
CA THR A 83 -7.22 -11.86 -11.50
C THR A 83 -6.60 -10.51 -11.15
N PHE A 84 -7.02 -9.39 -11.77
CA PHE A 84 -6.31 -8.13 -11.62
C PHE A 84 -6.13 -7.68 -10.17
N MET A 85 -7.12 -7.89 -9.30
CA MET A 85 -7.01 -7.53 -7.88
C MET A 85 -6.02 -8.43 -7.14
N TYR A 86 -6.03 -9.74 -7.44
CA TYR A 86 -5.07 -10.69 -6.88
C TYR A 86 -3.64 -10.35 -7.30
N ASP A 87 -3.42 -10.10 -8.58
CA ASP A 87 -2.11 -9.75 -9.15
C ASP A 87 -1.59 -8.43 -8.52
N CYS A 88 -2.45 -7.42 -8.36
CA CYS A 88 -2.11 -6.18 -7.66
C CYS A 88 -1.79 -6.41 -6.18
N GLY A 89 -2.47 -7.35 -5.51
CA GLY A 89 -2.15 -7.75 -4.14
C GLY A 89 -0.75 -8.36 -4.02
N LEU A 90 -0.33 -9.16 -5.01
CA LEU A 90 1.04 -9.69 -5.09
C LEU A 90 2.07 -8.57 -5.26
N ALA A 91 1.79 -7.57 -6.12
CA ALA A 91 2.64 -6.40 -6.28
C ALA A 91 2.77 -5.59 -4.98
N ALA A 92 1.66 -5.38 -4.27
CA ALA A 92 1.67 -4.72 -2.96
C ALA A 92 2.48 -5.49 -1.91
N ALA A 93 2.40 -6.83 -1.92
CA ALA A 93 3.16 -7.68 -1.01
C ALA A 93 4.67 -7.61 -1.27
N GLN A 94 5.10 -7.74 -2.53
CA GLN A 94 6.50 -7.62 -2.94
C GLN A 94 7.10 -6.27 -2.52
N LEU A 95 6.41 -5.18 -2.83
CA LEU A 95 6.80 -3.83 -2.42
C LEU A 95 6.93 -3.71 -0.90
N THR A 96 5.98 -4.26 -0.15
CA THR A 96 6.01 -4.20 1.32
C THR A 96 7.21 -4.95 1.89
N ILE A 97 7.55 -6.12 1.33
CA ILE A 97 8.70 -6.91 1.75
C ILE A 97 10.00 -6.13 1.48
N GLU A 98 10.15 -5.57 0.28
CA GLU A 98 11.33 -4.77 -0.10
C GLU A 98 11.48 -3.53 0.79
N ALA A 99 10.36 -2.85 1.11
CA ALA A 99 10.39 -1.72 2.02
C ALA A 99 10.93 -2.10 3.41
N HIS A 100 10.46 -3.23 3.97
CA HIS A 100 10.96 -3.72 5.25
C HIS A 100 12.43 -4.12 5.18
N HIS A 101 12.88 -4.74 4.09
CA HIS A 101 14.28 -5.05 3.87
C HIS A 101 15.17 -3.80 3.91
N ARG A 102 14.67 -2.68 3.39
CA ARG A 102 15.35 -1.36 3.42
C ARG A 102 15.12 -0.57 4.72
N GLY A 103 14.49 -1.20 5.72
CA GLY A 103 14.23 -0.58 7.02
C GLY A 103 13.14 0.49 7.01
N TYR A 104 12.25 0.47 6.02
CA TYR A 104 11.01 1.24 6.04
C TYR A 104 9.87 0.39 6.60
N VAL A 105 8.83 1.04 7.11
CA VAL A 105 7.57 0.41 7.45
C VAL A 105 6.49 0.84 6.46
N VAL A 106 5.56 -0.06 6.18
CA VAL A 106 4.46 0.18 5.23
C VAL A 106 3.13 -0.05 5.93
N HIS A 107 2.18 0.87 5.73
CA HIS A 107 0.80 0.69 6.14
C HIS A 107 -0.11 0.80 4.92
N GLN A 108 -0.74 -0.31 4.57
CA GLN A 108 -1.69 -0.39 3.46
C GLN A 108 -3.07 0.06 3.93
N MET A 109 -3.70 0.98 3.21
CA MET A 109 -4.99 1.60 3.55
C MET A 109 -6.00 1.38 2.42
N ALA A 110 -7.17 0.81 2.77
CA ALA A 110 -8.34 0.73 1.89
C ALA A 110 -9.37 1.85 2.21
N GLY A 111 -9.15 2.62 3.27
CA GLY A 111 -10.03 3.73 3.66
C GLY A 111 -9.67 5.01 2.91
N PHE A 112 -10.18 5.15 1.69
CA PHE A 112 -10.05 6.32 0.83
C PHE A 112 -11.29 6.49 -0.07
N ASP A 113 -11.43 7.65 -0.66
CA ASP A 113 -12.47 7.96 -1.66
C ASP A 113 -12.06 7.34 -3.01
N HIS A 114 -12.75 6.28 -3.39
CA HIS A 114 -12.44 5.51 -4.61
C HIS A 114 -12.72 6.31 -5.89
N GLU A 115 -13.75 7.15 -5.91
CA GLU A 115 -14.07 7.98 -7.08
C GLU A 115 -13.02 9.06 -7.29
N LYS A 116 -12.63 9.76 -6.22
CA LYS A 116 -11.55 10.74 -6.23
C LYS A 116 -10.22 10.13 -6.65
N ALA A 117 -9.89 8.95 -6.12
CA ALA A 117 -8.66 8.25 -6.47
C ALA A 117 -8.66 7.76 -7.92
N ALA A 118 -9.80 7.30 -8.47
CA ALA A 118 -9.91 6.83 -9.85
C ALA A 118 -9.54 7.90 -10.88
N VAL A 119 -9.80 9.16 -10.59
CA VAL A 119 -9.41 10.29 -11.46
C VAL A 119 -7.88 10.37 -11.63
N LEU A 120 -7.12 9.97 -10.61
CA LEU A 120 -5.65 9.98 -10.67
C LEU A 120 -5.09 8.85 -11.55
N PHE A 121 -5.87 7.79 -11.80
CA PHE A 121 -5.42 6.55 -12.46
C PHE A 121 -5.96 6.35 -13.88
N ASP A 122 -6.53 7.38 -14.49
CA ASP A 122 -7.02 7.34 -15.88
C ASP A 122 -7.88 6.08 -16.19
N GLY A 123 -8.85 5.83 -15.30
CA GLY A 123 -9.82 4.73 -15.45
C GLY A 123 -9.39 3.37 -14.91
N ALA A 124 -8.17 3.19 -14.38
CA ALA A 124 -7.83 2.00 -13.61
C ALA A 124 -8.51 2.04 -12.24
N VAL A 125 -8.83 0.86 -11.69
CA VAL A 125 -9.56 0.69 -10.43
C VAL A 125 -8.59 0.83 -9.24
N PRO A 126 -8.70 1.87 -8.38
CA PRO A 126 -7.85 2.03 -7.21
C PRO A 126 -8.09 0.90 -6.20
N ILE A 127 -7.01 0.30 -5.68
CA ILE A 127 -7.07 -0.86 -4.78
C ILE A 127 -6.56 -0.50 -3.39
N VAL A 128 -5.41 0.18 -3.30
CA VAL A 128 -4.76 0.48 -2.03
C VAL A 128 -3.90 1.73 -2.13
N ILE A 129 -3.87 2.51 -1.05
CA ILE A 129 -2.88 3.59 -0.85
C ILE A 129 -1.99 3.17 0.32
N MET A 130 -0.69 3.16 0.11
CA MET A 130 0.31 2.72 1.09
C MET A 130 1.10 3.92 1.61
N ALA A 131 1.11 4.09 2.94
CA ALA A 131 2.00 5.01 3.61
C ALA A 131 3.35 4.32 3.89
N VAL A 132 4.43 4.89 3.42
CA VAL A 132 5.81 4.39 3.56
C VAL A 132 6.61 5.39 4.40
N GLY A 133 7.36 4.92 5.40
CA GLY A 133 8.17 5.79 6.26
C GLY A 133 9.03 5.01 7.24
N LYS A 134 9.66 5.71 8.17
CA LYS A 134 10.37 5.11 9.29
C LYS A 134 9.46 5.04 10.51
N GLN A 135 9.61 3.97 11.32
CA GLN A 135 8.86 3.82 12.56
C GLN A 135 9.27 4.89 13.57
N ALA A 136 8.30 5.41 14.29
CA ALA A 136 8.51 6.34 15.41
C ALA A 136 7.80 5.83 16.68
N PRO A 137 8.08 6.39 17.86
CA PRO A 137 7.39 6.04 19.10
C PRO A 137 5.87 6.22 18.98
N ALA A 138 5.11 5.28 19.56
CA ALA A 138 3.64 5.30 19.47
C ALA A 138 3.02 6.52 20.18
N GLU A 139 3.71 7.06 21.18
CA GLU A 139 3.29 8.18 22.05
C GLU A 139 3.08 9.49 21.28
N GLN A 140 3.57 9.60 20.05
CA GLN A 140 3.28 10.75 19.20
C GLN A 140 1.87 10.69 18.56
N LEU A 141 1.17 9.56 18.67
CA LEU A 141 -0.20 9.39 18.23
C LEU A 141 -1.17 9.64 19.38
N GLU A 142 -2.40 10.00 19.05
CA GLU A 142 -3.46 10.26 20.01
C GLU A 142 -4.73 9.49 19.64
N GLY A 143 -5.58 9.23 20.67
CA GLY A 143 -6.89 8.62 20.51
C GLY A 143 -6.87 7.31 19.74
N PRO A 144 -7.84 7.06 18.84
CA PRO A 144 -7.96 5.79 18.15
C PRO A 144 -6.74 5.38 17.30
N ALA A 145 -5.89 6.33 16.89
CA ALA A 145 -4.67 6.02 16.18
C ALA A 145 -3.62 5.39 17.11
N TYR A 146 -3.47 5.93 18.32
CA TYR A 146 -2.62 5.37 19.38
C TYR A 146 -3.12 3.99 19.78
N ASP A 147 -4.40 3.88 20.14
CA ASP A 147 -5.00 2.61 20.60
C ASP A 147 -4.76 1.46 19.61
N ARG A 148 -4.92 1.74 18.32
CA ARG A 148 -4.68 0.76 17.27
C ARG A 148 -3.21 0.47 17.01
N GLU A 149 -2.31 1.39 17.33
CA GLU A 149 -0.87 1.18 17.17
C GLU A 149 -0.30 0.28 18.26
N VAL A 150 -0.74 0.46 19.50
CA VAL A 150 -0.25 -0.31 20.66
C VAL A 150 -1.02 -1.60 20.90
N ALA A 151 -2.13 -1.81 20.20
CA ALA A 151 -2.94 -3.03 20.33
C ALA A 151 -2.10 -4.28 20.04
N PRO A 152 -2.18 -5.33 20.87
CA PRO A 152 -1.50 -6.59 20.62
C PRO A 152 -1.85 -7.17 19.25
N ARG A 153 -0.85 -7.60 18.50
CA ARG A 153 -1.06 -8.28 17.22
C ARG A 153 -1.40 -9.73 17.45
N SER A 154 -2.50 -10.16 16.90
CA SER A 154 -2.90 -11.56 16.89
C SER A 154 -2.97 -12.12 15.46
N ARG A 155 -2.90 -13.41 15.34
CA ARG A 155 -3.20 -14.16 14.12
C ARG A 155 -4.05 -15.35 14.52
N LYS A 156 -4.88 -15.78 13.60
CA LYS A 156 -5.58 -17.07 13.73
C LYS A 156 -4.57 -18.20 13.75
N ASP A 157 -4.87 -19.27 14.44
CA ASP A 157 -4.05 -20.48 14.40
C ASP A 157 -4.04 -21.09 12.99
N LEU A 158 -2.98 -21.79 12.65
CA LEU A 158 -2.86 -22.42 11.32
C LEU A 158 -4.02 -23.38 11.05
N SER A 159 -4.51 -24.09 12.06
CA SER A 159 -5.65 -24.99 11.98
C SER A 159 -6.98 -24.30 11.62
N GLU A 160 -7.11 -23.00 11.88
CA GLU A 160 -8.27 -22.21 11.46
C GLU A 160 -8.18 -21.73 9.99
N ILE A 161 -6.98 -21.71 9.43
CA ILE A 161 -6.70 -21.17 8.10
C ILE A 161 -6.48 -22.30 7.09
N VAL A 162 -5.75 -23.35 7.50
CA VAL A 162 -5.44 -24.50 6.66
C VAL A 162 -6.52 -25.55 6.89
N ILE A 163 -7.45 -25.64 5.95
CA ILE A 163 -8.59 -26.56 6.05
C ILE A 163 -8.25 -28.01 5.71
N ALA A 164 -7.07 -28.26 5.11
CA ALA A 164 -6.54 -29.60 4.81
C ALA A 164 -5.02 -29.54 4.61
N GLY A 165 -4.33 -30.65 4.90
CA GLY A 165 -2.90 -30.82 4.59
C GLY A 165 -1.93 -30.29 5.64
N LEU A 166 -2.39 -30.04 6.88
CA LEU A 166 -1.43 -29.79 7.98
C LEU A 166 -0.67 -31.09 8.30
N PRO A 167 0.69 -31.02 8.41
CA PRO A 167 1.44 -32.15 8.93
C PRO A 167 1.09 -32.40 10.39
N ASN A 168 1.10 -33.68 10.81
CA ASN A 168 0.92 -34.11 12.20
C ASN A 168 2.13 -33.72 13.05
#